data_9ede7b7f7c75922bcd4f36964f10dd0a
#
_entry.id   9ede7b7f7c75922bcd4f36964f10dd0a
#
_cell.length_a   1.000
_cell.length_b   1.000
_cell.length_c   1.000
_cell.angle_alpha   90.00
_cell.angle_beta   90.00
_cell.angle_gamma   90.00
#
_symmetry.space_group_name_H-M   'P 1'
#
loop_
_entity.id
_entity.type
_entity.pdbx_description
1 polymer ?
#
loop_
_entity_poly.entity_id
_entity_poly.type
_entity_poly.pdbx_seq_one_letter_code
_entity_poly.pdbx_strand_id
1 'polypeptide(L)'
;MLKRPSRTTVFTATATALSLLGDQALYALLPLYFQEIGLLPIQVGILLSANRWVRLLTNHLAEKLVEKFPVNLMLILSLTLGALLSLAYAYFSSFLVLLVARCLWGLCWSFIRHISVMGVASSTESQNLGQMMGFYNGISHIGNILGIILGGILFDLIGFSTTLALFGIISLLAVPFAIKSGLQTSNNITNQQQNYKSTKRYTALLFCGFCIGSVGPGLIMSTLGFILLSRYGTEVNLIGFVVGIATLNGLLLGCRWVLDTLGAPFCGAVIDRIGIHLGAQICFIVGLIVMLLLNLSESLAGLTLGMIIFFICGIALYSAFSAEASRLGAQVFARYASACDLGAAFGPVIGWGAYELVGTPNFVFILGAGLYAIGMFSAFSAFRQHE
;
A
#
# COMPACT_ATOMS: atom_id res chain seq x y z
N MET A 1 -1.14 -19.43 -24.66
CA MET A 1 -2.00 -18.27 -25.03
C MET A 1 -2.59 -17.68 -23.77
N LEU A 2 -2.59 -16.34 -23.64
CA LEU A 2 -3.24 -15.65 -22.53
C LEU A 2 -4.76 -15.84 -22.62
N LYS A 3 -5.37 -16.42 -21.60
CA LYS A 3 -6.82 -16.61 -21.55
C LYS A 3 -7.50 -15.26 -21.23
N ARG A 4 -8.59 -14.94 -21.90
CA ARG A 4 -9.34 -13.70 -21.62
C ARG A 4 -9.92 -13.76 -20.19
N PRO A 5 -9.85 -12.66 -19.42
CA PRO A 5 -10.42 -12.62 -18.08
C PRO A 5 -11.94 -12.81 -18.12
N SER A 6 -12.46 -13.47 -17.08
CA SER A 6 -13.90 -13.63 -16.92
C SER A 6 -14.57 -12.27 -16.69
N ARG A 7 -15.86 -12.17 -17.04
CA ARG A 7 -16.67 -10.99 -16.77
C ARG A 7 -16.62 -10.62 -15.27
N THR A 8 -16.73 -11.60 -14.40
CA THR A 8 -16.62 -11.44 -12.94
C THR A 8 -15.29 -10.81 -12.56
N THR A 9 -14.16 -11.33 -13.08
CA THR A 9 -12.82 -10.78 -12.79
C THR A 9 -12.71 -9.31 -13.21
N VAL A 10 -13.14 -8.95 -14.42
CA VAL A 10 -13.06 -7.57 -14.93
C VAL A 10 -13.89 -6.61 -14.09
N PHE A 11 -15.17 -6.94 -13.87
CA PHE A 11 -16.06 -6.06 -13.14
C PHE A 11 -15.69 -5.90 -11.67
N THR A 12 -15.26 -6.99 -11.03
CA THR A 12 -14.80 -6.93 -9.63
C THR A 12 -13.51 -6.14 -9.49
N ALA A 13 -12.54 -6.33 -10.39
CA ALA A 13 -11.29 -5.56 -10.40
C ALA A 13 -11.55 -4.06 -10.63
N THR A 14 -12.45 -3.72 -11.56
CA THR A 14 -12.83 -2.32 -11.82
C THR A 14 -13.54 -1.70 -10.61
N ALA A 15 -14.45 -2.42 -9.97
CA ALA A 15 -15.11 -1.94 -8.75
C ALA A 15 -14.10 -1.69 -7.63
N THR A 16 -13.14 -2.62 -7.45
CA THR A 16 -12.04 -2.45 -6.49
C THR A 16 -11.18 -1.22 -6.84
N ALA A 17 -10.80 -1.04 -8.10
CA ALA A 17 -9.99 0.10 -8.53
C ALA A 17 -10.67 1.44 -8.25
N LEU A 18 -11.97 1.56 -8.57
CA LEU A 18 -12.75 2.77 -8.30
C LEU A 18 -12.88 3.07 -6.81
N SER A 19 -13.01 2.05 -5.96
CA SER A 19 -13.11 2.23 -4.51
C SER A 19 -11.82 2.74 -3.87
N LEU A 20 -10.67 2.52 -4.50
CA LEU A 20 -9.35 2.92 -3.99
C LEU A 20 -9.01 4.38 -4.23
N LEU A 21 -9.70 5.09 -5.14
CA LEU A 21 -9.34 6.45 -5.53
C LEU A 21 -9.23 7.41 -4.34
N GLY A 22 -10.27 7.50 -3.52
CA GLY A 22 -10.29 8.41 -2.36
C GLY A 22 -9.31 7.99 -1.25
N ASP A 23 -9.17 6.70 -0.97
CA ASP A 23 -8.23 6.21 0.04
C ASP A 23 -6.77 6.50 -0.34
N GLN A 24 -6.42 6.26 -1.60
CA GLN A 24 -5.06 6.50 -2.07
C GLN A 24 -4.73 8.00 -2.20
N ALA A 25 -5.70 8.81 -2.61
CA ALA A 25 -5.56 10.27 -2.59
C ALA A 25 -5.29 10.77 -1.17
N LEU A 26 -5.96 10.24 -0.16
CA LEU A 26 -5.78 10.67 1.23
C LEU A 26 -4.34 10.46 1.72
N TYR A 27 -3.65 9.37 1.32
CA TYR A 27 -2.22 9.16 1.64
C TYR A 27 -1.32 10.23 1.02
N ALA A 28 -1.66 10.72 -0.17
CA ALA A 28 -0.89 11.77 -0.83
C ALA A 28 -1.18 13.17 -0.27
N LEU A 29 -2.42 13.44 0.13
CA LEU A 29 -2.93 14.77 0.40
C LEU A 29 -2.96 15.15 1.89
N LEU A 30 -3.32 14.21 2.78
CA LEU A 30 -3.42 14.48 4.21
C LEU A 30 -2.10 15.00 4.81
N PRO A 31 -0.92 14.48 4.43
CA PRO A 31 0.37 14.98 4.87
C PRO A 31 0.67 16.45 4.48
N LEU A 32 0.00 16.92 3.44
CA LEU A 32 0.17 18.30 2.95
C LEU A 32 -0.81 19.28 3.59
N TYR A 33 -1.98 18.79 4.01
CA TYR A 33 -3.12 19.63 4.38
C TYR A 33 -3.47 19.59 5.88
N PHE A 34 -2.81 18.72 6.66
CA PHE A 34 -3.18 18.45 8.05
C PHE A 34 -3.17 19.68 8.95
N GLN A 35 -2.26 20.62 8.73
CA GLN A 35 -2.17 21.85 9.51
C GLN A 35 -3.39 22.77 9.28
N GLU A 36 -3.88 22.84 8.04
CA GLU A 36 -5.04 23.65 7.69
C GLU A 36 -6.35 23.15 8.31
N ILE A 37 -6.45 21.82 8.52
CA ILE A 37 -7.60 21.23 9.23
C ILE A 37 -7.38 21.10 10.75
N GLY A 38 -6.27 21.62 11.27
CA GLY A 38 -5.98 21.69 12.70
C GLY A 38 -5.58 20.37 13.34
N LEU A 39 -5.04 19.41 12.56
CA LEU A 39 -4.55 18.13 13.09
C LEU A 39 -3.12 18.27 13.62
N LEU A 40 -2.84 17.53 14.70
CA LEU A 40 -1.47 17.34 15.21
C LEU A 40 -0.72 16.30 14.35
N PRO A 41 0.62 16.37 14.28
CA PRO A 41 1.42 15.41 13.51
C PRO A 41 1.13 13.94 13.88
N ILE A 42 1.10 13.60 15.16
CA ILE A 42 0.79 12.24 15.60
C ILE A 42 -0.60 11.77 15.17
N GLN A 43 -1.58 12.69 15.12
CA GLN A 43 -2.93 12.37 14.65
C GLN A 43 -2.94 11.96 13.16
N VAL A 44 -2.11 12.60 12.32
CA VAL A 44 -1.93 12.17 10.92
C VAL A 44 -1.39 10.74 10.85
N GLY A 45 -0.37 10.45 11.65
CA GLY A 45 0.19 9.09 11.74
C GLY A 45 -0.85 8.05 12.15
N ILE A 46 -1.67 8.36 13.16
CA ILE A 46 -2.76 7.50 13.62
C ILE A 46 -3.81 7.32 12.51
N LEU A 47 -4.24 8.39 11.86
CA LEU A 47 -5.24 8.32 10.77
C LEU A 47 -4.75 7.46 9.60
N LEU A 48 -3.51 7.64 9.15
CA LEU A 48 -2.96 6.90 8.01
C LEU A 48 -2.67 5.43 8.33
N SER A 49 -2.57 5.06 9.61
CA SER A 49 -2.38 3.68 10.05
C SER A 49 -3.66 2.97 10.47
N ALA A 50 -4.69 3.71 10.92
CA ALA A 50 -5.89 3.17 11.54
C ALA A 50 -6.60 2.09 10.69
N ASN A 51 -6.77 2.33 9.39
CA ASN A 51 -7.39 1.37 8.48
C ASN A 51 -6.63 0.04 8.41
N ARG A 52 -5.30 0.05 8.55
CA ARG A 52 -4.46 -1.17 8.53
C ARG A 52 -4.56 -1.93 9.85
N TRP A 53 -4.59 -1.23 10.98
CA TRP A 53 -4.83 -1.86 12.29
C TRP A 53 -6.18 -2.57 12.34
N VAL A 54 -7.23 -1.90 11.88
CA VAL A 54 -8.57 -2.48 11.84
C VAL A 54 -8.60 -3.72 10.95
N ARG A 55 -7.93 -3.70 9.80
CA ARG A 55 -7.85 -4.84 8.87
C ARG A 55 -7.24 -6.10 9.49
N LEU A 56 -6.25 -5.96 10.35
CA LEU A 56 -5.66 -7.12 11.04
C LEU A 56 -6.71 -7.90 11.86
N LEU A 57 -7.70 -7.20 12.38
CA LEU A 57 -8.81 -7.80 13.14
C LEU A 57 -9.98 -8.21 12.22
N THR A 58 -10.32 -7.37 11.27
CA THR A 58 -11.55 -7.51 10.47
C THR A 58 -11.42 -8.44 9.27
N ASN A 59 -10.20 -8.83 8.86
CA ASN A 59 -10.03 -9.83 7.81
C ASN A 59 -10.68 -11.18 8.18
N HIS A 60 -10.50 -11.65 9.42
CA HIS A 60 -11.17 -12.86 9.91
C HIS A 60 -12.69 -12.68 10.06
N LEU A 61 -13.13 -11.47 10.41
CA LEU A 61 -14.56 -11.15 10.49
C LEU A 61 -15.20 -11.21 9.09
N ALA A 62 -14.53 -10.64 8.08
CA ALA A 62 -15.00 -10.66 6.71
C ALA A 62 -15.16 -12.10 6.19
N GLU A 63 -14.17 -12.97 6.44
CA GLU A 63 -14.21 -14.39 6.09
C GLU A 63 -15.47 -15.06 6.66
N LYS A 64 -15.71 -14.94 7.97
CA LYS A 64 -16.86 -15.57 8.66
C LYS A 64 -18.22 -15.01 8.25
N LEU A 65 -18.31 -13.72 7.95
CA LEU A 65 -19.57 -13.09 7.60
C LEU A 65 -19.95 -13.34 6.14
N VAL A 66 -18.99 -13.45 5.24
CA VAL A 66 -19.23 -13.79 3.82
C VAL A 66 -19.84 -15.20 3.67
N GLU A 67 -19.58 -16.12 4.60
CA GLU A 67 -20.24 -17.43 4.62
C GLU A 67 -21.73 -17.38 5.00
N LYS A 68 -22.14 -16.35 5.75
CA LYS A 68 -23.51 -16.25 6.33
C LYS A 68 -24.44 -15.33 5.55
N PHE A 69 -23.89 -14.35 4.84
CA PHE A 69 -24.67 -13.32 4.17
C PHE A 69 -24.42 -13.32 2.65
N PRO A 70 -25.38 -12.82 1.85
CA PRO A 70 -25.20 -12.73 0.40
C PRO A 70 -23.98 -11.89 0.02
N VAL A 71 -23.02 -12.50 -0.66
CA VAL A 71 -21.72 -11.91 -1.04
C VAL A 71 -21.88 -10.62 -1.82
N ASN A 72 -22.83 -10.59 -2.77
CA ASN A 72 -23.13 -9.39 -3.57
C ASN A 72 -23.61 -8.22 -2.71
N LEU A 73 -24.50 -8.47 -1.74
CA LEU A 73 -25.00 -7.43 -0.86
C LEU A 73 -23.87 -6.84 -0.01
N MET A 74 -23.01 -7.71 0.55
CA MET A 74 -21.88 -7.27 1.38
C MET A 74 -20.89 -6.44 0.57
N LEU A 75 -20.60 -6.83 -0.68
CA LEU A 75 -19.74 -6.06 -1.56
C LEU A 75 -20.35 -4.68 -1.87
N ILE A 76 -21.63 -4.62 -2.24
CA ILE A 76 -22.33 -3.38 -2.54
C ILE A 76 -22.35 -2.44 -1.33
N LEU A 77 -22.69 -2.96 -0.14
CA LEU A 77 -22.70 -2.17 1.10
C LEU A 77 -21.31 -1.62 1.43
N SER A 78 -20.26 -2.46 1.29
CA SER A 78 -18.89 -2.04 1.57
C SER A 78 -18.39 -0.99 0.57
N LEU A 79 -18.71 -1.10 -0.71
CA LEU A 79 -18.36 -0.12 -1.74
C LEU A 79 -19.12 1.20 -1.53
N THR A 80 -20.41 1.13 -1.23
CA THR A 80 -21.25 2.33 -0.97
C THR A 80 -20.76 3.06 0.27
N LEU A 81 -20.56 2.33 1.38
CA LEU A 81 -20.03 2.92 2.61
C LEU A 81 -18.63 3.49 2.37
N GLY A 82 -17.75 2.80 1.67
CA GLY A 82 -16.42 3.29 1.32
C GLY A 82 -16.43 4.60 0.55
N ALA A 83 -17.34 4.75 -0.40
CA ALA A 83 -17.53 6.00 -1.14
C ALA A 83 -18.06 7.14 -0.22
N LEU A 84 -19.02 6.86 0.65
CA LEU A 84 -19.53 7.83 1.64
C LEU A 84 -18.45 8.25 2.64
N LEU A 85 -17.55 7.34 3.04
CA LEU A 85 -16.40 7.67 3.90
C LEU A 85 -15.39 8.58 3.19
N SER A 86 -15.20 8.41 1.89
CA SER A 86 -14.38 9.35 1.09
C SER A 86 -15.00 10.76 1.05
N LEU A 87 -16.33 10.86 0.98
CA LEU A 87 -17.04 12.13 1.13
C LEU A 87 -16.89 12.70 2.54
N ALA A 88 -16.91 11.84 3.57
CA ALA A 88 -16.69 12.30 4.95
C ALA A 88 -15.30 12.95 5.13
N TYR A 89 -14.25 12.43 4.49
CA TYR A 89 -12.92 13.07 4.52
C TYR A 89 -12.90 14.45 3.85
N ALA A 90 -13.80 14.71 2.92
CA ALA A 90 -13.90 16.00 2.24
C ALA A 90 -14.53 17.10 3.12
N TYR A 91 -15.46 16.73 4.00
CA TYR A 91 -16.30 17.70 4.70
C TYR A 91 -16.03 17.82 6.20
N PHE A 92 -15.37 16.82 6.82
CA PHE A 92 -15.09 16.84 8.25
C PHE A 92 -13.61 17.06 8.52
N SER A 93 -13.31 17.90 9.53
CA SER A 93 -11.95 18.18 10.01
C SER A 93 -11.68 17.64 11.42
N SER A 94 -12.73 17.16 12.13
CA SER A 94 -12.57 16.61 13.48
C SER A 94 -11.78 15.30 13.45
N PHE A 95 -10.69 15.22 14.23
CA PHE A 95 -9.86 14.01 14.35
C PHE A 95 -10.66 12.76 14.65
N LEU A 96 -11.62 12.83 15.60
CA LEU A 96 -12.42 11.66 15.97
C LEU A 96 -13.32 11.18 14.83
N VAL A 97 -13.94 12.10 14.09
CA VAL A 97 -14.77 11.75 12.93
C VAL A 97 -13.93 11.10 11.84
N LEU A 98 -12.76 11.68 11.54
CA LEU A 98 -11.82 11.14 10.57
C LEU A 98 -11.28 9.78 11.01
N LEU A 99 -11.00 9.58 12.30
CA LEU A 99 -10.54 8.31 12.85
C LEU A 99 -11.60 7.22 12.69
N VAL A 100 -12.85 7.50 13.07
CA VAL A 100 -13.96 6.57 12.87
C VAL A 100 -14.13 6.23 11.39
N ALA A 101 -14.07 7.24 10.52
CA ALA A 101 -14.15 7.03 9.07
C ALA A 101 -13.00 6.15 8.55
N ARG A 102 -11.76 6.33 9.04
CA ARG A 102 -10.60 5.47 8.69
C ARG A 102 -10.78 4.04 9.19
N CYS A 103 -11.30 3.85 10.39
CA CYS A 103 -11.60 2.52 10.93
C CYS A 103 -12.68 1.80 10.11
N LEU A 104 -13.77 2.50 9.79
CA LEU A 104 -14.83 1.95 8.95
C LEU A 104 -14.35 1.67 7.52
N TRP A 105 -13.48 2.51 6.96
CA TRP A 105 -12.85 2.22 5.67
C TRP A 105 -12.01 0.94 5.72
N GLY A 106 -11.23 0.73 6.79
CA GLY A 106 -10.48 -0.51 6.99
C GLY A 106 -11.39 -1.75 7.00
N LEU A 107 -12.54 -1.66 7.66
CA LEU A 107 -13.57 -2.71 7.66
C LEU A 107 -14.12 -2.95 6.23
N CYS A 108 -14.53 -1.89 5.52
CA CYS A 108 -15.01 -1.99 4.14
C CYS A 108 -13.98 -2.66 3.23
N TRP A 109 -12.70 -2.26 3.36
CA TRP A 109 -11.62 -2.83 2.57
C TRP A 109 -11.41 -4.32 2.83
N SER A 110 -11.56 -4.80 4.08
CA SER A 110 -11.49 -6.22 4.38
C SER A 110 -12.54 -7.03 3.61
N PHE A 111 -13.77 -6.54 3.51
CA PHE A 111 -14.83 -7.17 2.72
C PHE A 111 -14.58 -7.05 1.22
N ILE A 112 -14.27 -5.86 0.71
CA ILE A 112 -14.04 -5.62 -0.71
C ILE A 112 -12.93 -6.56 -1.21
N ARG A 113 -11.78 -6.59 -0.52
CA ARG A 113 -10.64 -7.42 -0.90
C ARG A 113 -10.96 -8.91 -0.81
N HIS A 114 -11.54 -9.36 0.30
CA HIS A 114 -11.84 -10.78 0.50
C HIS A 114 -12.83 -11.30 -0.55
N ILE A 115 -13.96 -10.60 -0.73
CA ILE A 115 -15.00 -10.97 -1.69
C ILE A 115 -14.45 -10.94 -3.12
N SER A 116 -13.67 -9.94 -3.48
CA SER A 116 -13.13 -9.80 -4.82
C SER A 116 -12.15 -10.93 -5.15
N VAL A 117 -11.22 -11.23 -4.25
CA VAL A 117 -10.25 -12.32 -4.44
C VAL A 117 -10.95 -13.69 -4.53
N MET A 118 -11.93 -13.95 -3.67
CA MET A 118 -12.73 -15.17 -3.73
C MET A 118 -13.55 -15.26 -5.02
N GLY A 119 -14.14 -14.15 -5.47
CA GLY A 119 -14.90 -14.09 -6.71
C GLY A 119 -14.04 -14.38 -7.95
N VAL A 120 -12.80 -13.88 -7.98
CA VAL A 120 -11.84 -14.21 -9.04
C VAL A 120 -11.47 -15.68 -8.98
N ALA A 121 -11.18 -16.21 -7.77
CA ALA A 121 -10.80 -17.62 -7.59
C ALA A 121 -11.91 -18.58 -7.99
N SER A 122 -13.16 -18.32 -7.59
CA SER A 122 -14.31 -19.18 -7.91
C SER A 122 -14.74 -19.12 -9.39
N SER A 123 -14.45 -18.02 -10.09
CA SER A 123 -14.78 -17.85 -11.50
C SER A 123 -13.68 -18.32 -12.46
N THR A 124 -12.60 -18.93 -11.92
CA THR A 124 -11.40 -19.25 -12.69
C THR A 124 -10.98 -20.70 -12.45
N GLU A 125 -10.61 -21.42 -13.52
CA GLU A 125 -10.00 -22.76 -13.42
C GLU A 125 -8.63 -22.68 -12.72
N SER A 126 -8.29 -23.69 -11.90
CA SER A 126 -7.04 -23.72 -11.11
C SER A 126 -5.77 -23.47 -11.93
N GLN A 127 -5.73 -23.93 -13.19
CA GLN A 127 -4.59 -23.74 -14.10
C GLN A 127 -4.35 -22.28 -14.51
N ASN A 128 -5.38 -21.43 -14.46
CA ASN A 128 -5.34 -20.03 -14.89
C ASN A 128 -5.45 -19.04 -13.73
N LEU A 129 -5.51 -19.54 -12.49
CA LEU A 129 -5.75 -18.73 -11.31
C LEU A 129 -4.70 -17.61 -11.13
N GLY A 130 -3.41 -17.95 -11.30
CA GLY A 130 -2.32 -16.99 -11.18
C GLY A 130 -2.44 -15.84 -12.21
N GLN A 131 -2.81 -16.17 -13.46
CA GLN A 131 -3.01 -15.16 -14.51
C GLN A 131 -4.19 -14.23 -14.18
N MET A 132 -5.30 -14.78 -13.71
CA MET A 132 -6.50 -13.99 -13.37
C MET A 132 -6.29 -13.14 -12.13
N MET A 133 -5.57 -13.63 -11.12
CA MET A 133 -5.15 -12.83 -9.97
C MET A 133 -4.20 -11.70 -10.37
N GLY A 134 -3.25 -11.96 -11.27
CA GLY A 134 -2.38 -10.92 -11.85
C GLY A 134 -3.18 -9.84 -12.55
N PHE A 135 -4.19 -10.22 -13.33
CA PHE A 135 -5.09 -9.29 -14.01
C PHE A 135 -5.93 -8.45 -13.03
N TYR A 136 -6.49 -9.10 -12.01
CA TYR A 136 -7.22 -8.41 -10.93
C TYR A 136 -6.32 -7.40 -10.19
N ASN A 137 -5.13 -7.81 -9.79
CA ASN A 137 -4.19 -6.93 -9.11
C ASN A 137 -3.74 -5.76 -10.01
N GLY A 138 -3.45 -6.02 -11.29
CA GLY A 138 -3.06 -5.00 -12.24
C GLY A 138 -4.12 -3.89 -12.39
N ILE A 139 -5.40 -4.26 -12.57
CA ILE A 139 -6.48 -3.27 -12.63
C ILE A 139 -6.65 -2.54 -11.29
N SER A 140 -6.58 -3.25 -10.16
CA SER A 140 -6.66 -2.63 -8.84
C SER A 140 -5.53 -1.63 -8.60
N HIS A 141 -4.31 -1.93 -9.08
CA HIS A 141 -3.16 -1.00 -9.01
C HIS A 141 -3.37 0.26 -9.86
N ILE A 142 -4.11 0.17 -10.99
CA ILE A 142 -4.49 1.37 -11.76
C ILE A 142 -5.31 2.32 -10.87
N GLY A 143 -6.23 1.81 -10.04
CA GLY A 143 -6.96 2.61 -9.06
C GLY A 143 -6.04 3.32 -8.06
N ASN A 144 -5.02 2.63 -7.55
CA ASN A 144 -4.01 3.24 -6.68
C ASN A 144 -3.23 4.36 -7.37
N ILE A 145 -2.75 4.09 -8.59
CA ILE A 145 -1.99 5.05 -9.40
C ILE A 145 -2.81 6.30 -9.69
N LEU A 146 -4.04 6.11 -10.19
CA LEU A 146 -4.95 7.22 -10.52
C LEU A 146 -5.33 8.01 -9.27
N GLY A 147 -5.65 7.34 -8.15
CA GLY A 147 -5.99 7.99 -6.90
C GLY A 147 -4.87 8.91 -6.39
N ILE A 148 -3.63 8.45 -6.43
CA ILE A 148 -2.47 9.21 -5.96
C ILE A 148 -2.09 10.33 -6.95
N ILE A 149 -1.93 10.02 -8.24
CA ILE A 149 -1.46 11.01 -9.23
C ILE A 149 -2.52 12.07 -9.47
N LEU A 150 -3.74 11.65 -9.82
CA LEU A 150 -4.83 12.61 -10.05
C LEU A 150 -5.20 13.33 -8.75
N GLY A 151 -5.08 12.65 -7.59
CA GLY A 151 -5.26 13.28 -6.29
C GLY A 151 -4.34 14.48 -6.10
N GLY A 152 -3.05 14.32 -6.36
CA GLY A 152 -2.08 15.42 -6.27
C GLY A 152 -2.39 16.56 -7.26
N ILE A 153 -2.67 16.22 -8.53
CA ILE A 153 -2.99 17.22 -9.56
C ILE A 153 -4.27 17.99 -9.22
N LEU A 154 -5.33 17.29 -8.86
CA LEU A 154 -6.61 17.92 -8.51
C LEU A 154 -6.51 18.75 -7.22
N PHE A 155 -5.71 18.30 -6.25
CA PHE A 155 -5.48 19.09 -5.04
C PHE A 155 -4.89 20.47 -5.38
N ASP A 156 -3.85 20.52 -6.21
CA ASP A 156 -3.22 21.79 -6.62
C ASP A 156 -4.17 22.67 -7.44
N LEU A 157 -5.13 22.07 -8.18
CA LEU A 157 -6.08 22.81 -9.03
C LEU A 157 -7.36 23.26 -8.31
N ILE A 158 -7.96 22.38 -7.49
CA ILE A 158 -9.30 22.57 -6.91
C ILE A 158 -9.36 22.37 -5.39
N GLY A 159 -8.21 22.12 -4.75
CA GLY A 159 -8.07 21.97 -3.30
C GLY A 159 -8.49 20.61 -2.74
N PHE A 160 -8.25 20.43 -1.42
CA PHE A 160 -8.39 19.17 -0.70
C PHE A 160 -9.83 18.62 -0.72
N SER A 161 -10.79 19.42 -0.22
CA SER A 161 -12.18 19.00 -0.04
C SER A 161 -12.84 18.63 -1.36
N THR A 162 -12.66 19.45 -2.39
CA THR A 162 -13.25 19.21 -3.72
C THR A 162 -12.68 17.96 -4.37
N THR A 163 -11.37 17.71 -4.23
CA THR A 163 -10.71 16.52 -4.76
C THR A 163 -11.25 15.23 -4.12
N LEU A 164 -11.35 15.20 -2.77
CA LEU A 164 -11.87 14.03 -2.07
C LEU A 164 -13.37 13.83 -2.30
N ALA A 165 -14.16 14.92 -2.41
CA ALA A 165 -15.57 14.83 -2.77
C ALA A 165 -15.76 14.24 -4.18
N LEU A 166 -14.98 14.71 -5.16
CA LEU A 166 -15.01 14.18 -6.52
C LEU A 166 -14.69 12.68 -6.54
N PHE A 167 -13.63 12.25 -5.85
CA PHE A 167 -13.29 10.83 -5.76
C PHE A 167 -14.33 10.01 -5.01
N GLY A 168 -14.95 10.55 -3.97
CA GLY A 168 -16.07 9.91 -3.29
C GLY A 168 -17.25 9.66 -4.24
N ILE A 169 -17.61 10.66 -5.05
CA ILE A 169 -18.68 10.55 -6.06
C ILE A 169 -18.29 9.52 -7.13
N ILE A 170 -17.07 9.59 -7.67
CA ILE A 170 -16.60 8.62 -8.68
C ILE A 170 -16.56 7.20 -8.10
N SER A 171 -16.20 7.05 -6.83
CA SER A 171 -16.17 5.72 -6.17
C SER A 171 -17.57 5.09 -6.09
N LEU A 172 -18.67 5.85 -6.10
CA LEU A 172 -20.03 5.29 -6.20
C LEU A 172 -20.25 4.52 -7.50
N LEU A 173 -19.51 4.85 -8.56
CA LEU A 173 -19.56 4.08 -9.82
C LEU A 173 -19.07 2.63 -9.64
N ALA A 174 -18.36 2.30 -8.56
CA ALA A 174 -17.99 0.92 -8.22
C ALA A 174 -19.23 0.03 -8.01
N VAL A 175 -20.34 0.59 -7.52
CA VAL A 175 -21.57 -0.16 -7.20
C VAL A 175 -22.18 -0.82 -8.42
N PRO A 176 -22.48 -0.12 -9.55
CA PRO A 176 -23.00 -0.78 -10.75
C PRO A 176 -22.05 -1.83 -11.35
N PHE A 177 -20.74 -1.66 -11.20
CA PHE A 177 -19.78 -2.71 -11.59
C PHE A 177 -19.87 -3.94 -10.68
N ALA A 178 -20.00 -3.75 -9.36
CA ALA A 178 -20.21 -4.85 -8.43
C ALA A 178 -21.51 -5.62 -8.72
N ILE A 179 -22.62 -4.93 -8.99
CA ILE A 179 -23.90 -5.56 -9.37
C ILE A 179 -23.74 -6.40 -10.65
N LYS A 180 -23.03 -5.88 -11.65
CA LYS A 180 -22.79 -6.57 -12.93
C LYS A 180 -21.78 -7.71 -12.84
N SER A 181 -21.01 -7.83 -11.74
CA SER A 181 -19.98 -8.87 -11.57
C SER A 181 -20.54 -10.29 -11.52
N GLY A 182 -21.80 -10.43 -11.10
CA GLY A 182 -22.47 -11.73 -11.03
C GLY A 182 -21.84 -12.69 -9.99
N LEU A 183 -21.28 -12.15 -8.93
CA LEU A 183 -20.68 -12.94 -7.85
C LEU A 183 -21.71 -13.87 -7.20
N GLN A 184 -21.38 -15.17 -7.15
CA GLN A 184 -22.19 -16.17 -6.46
C GLN A 184 -21.44 -16.68 -5.23
N THR A 185 -22.20 -17.09 -4.23
CA THR A 185 -21.64 -17.71 -3.01
C THR A 185 -21.04 -19.05 -3.39
N SER A 186 -19.72 -19.23 -3.28
CA SER A 186 -19.05 -20.51 -3.49
C SER A 186 -18.69 -21.10 -2.12
N ASN A 187 -19.26 -22.24 -1.79
CA ASN A 187 -19.06 -22.93 -0.51
C ASN A 187 -17.78 -23.81 -0.44
N ASN A 188 -16.86 -23.70 -1.40
CA ASN A 188 -15.75 -24.63 -1.50
C ASN A 188 -14.38 -23.91 -1.49
N ILE A 189 -13.91 -23.51 -0.32
CA ILE A 189 -12.47 -23.34 -0.11
C ILE A 189 -12.11 -24.06 1.18
N THR A 190 -11.64 -25.30 1.03
CA THR A 190 -11.04 -26.08 2.11
C THR A 190 -9.68 -25.47 2.46
N ASN A 191 -9.62 -24.78 3.58
CA ASN A 191 -8.35 -24.36 4.18
C ASN A 191 -7.61 -25.59 4.71
N GLN A 192 -6.65 -26.11 3.96
CA GLN A 192 -5.67 -27.06 4.51
C GLN A 192 -4.69 -26.27 5.40
N GLN A 193 -4.92 -26.31 6.71
CA GLN A 193 -3.97 -25.80 7.70
C GLN A 193 -2.77 -26.74 7.77
N GLN A 194 -1.70 -26.42 7.06
CA GLN A 194 -0.40 -27.05 7.29
C GLN A 194 0.34 -26.27 8.39
N ASN A 195 0.56 -26.92 9.53
CA ASN A 195 1.37 -26.37 10.61
C ASN A 195 2.86 -26.36 10.21
N TYR A 196 3.37 -25.19 9.82
CA TYR A 196 4.79 -25.02 9.56
C TYR A 196 5.55 -24.80 10.87
N LYS A 197 6.61 -25.63 11.11
CA LYS A 197 7.48 -25.44 12.30
C LYS A 197 8.29 -24.16 12.16
N SER A 198 8.27 -23.34 13.20
CA SER A 198 9.05 -22.10 13.26
C SER A 198 10.55 -22.41 13.19
N THR A 199 11.21 -21.91 12.16
CA THR A 199 12.66 -21.99 11.99
C THR A 199 13.24 -20.57 12.04
N LYS A 200 14.56 -20.42 12.30
CA LYS A 200 15.23 -19.10 12.25
C LYS A 200 14.98 -18.38 10.92
N ARG A 201 14.99 -19.12 9.81
CA ARG A 201 14.72 -18.59 8.46
C ARG A 201 13.29 -18.04 8.34
N TYR A 202 12.32 -18.74 8.90
CA TYR A 202 10.93 -18.30 8.92
C TYR A 202 10.74 -16.98 9.72
N THR A 203 11.30 -16.92 10.94
CA THR A 203 11.20 -15.71 11.77
C THR A 203 11.88 -14.51 11.11
N ALA A 204 13.07 -14.70 10.53
CA ALA A 204 13.77 -13.66 9.80
C ALA A 204 12.99 -13.19 8.57
N LEU A 205 12.34 -14.09 7.84
CA LEU A 205 11.49 -13.74 6.70
C LEU A 205 10.34 -12.82 7.11
N LEU A 206 9.62 -13.13 8.20
CA LEU A 206 8.56 -12.29 8.72
C LEU A 206 9.09 -10.92 9.17
N PHE A 207 10.25 -10.91 9.82
CA PHE A 207 10.86 -9.68 10.31
C PHE A 207 11.36 -8.79 9.17
N CYS A 208 11.95 -9.35 8.13
CA CYS A 208 12.28 -8.61 6.90
C CYS A 208 11.02 -8.02 6.26
N GLY A 209 9.93 -8.79 6.19
CA GLY A 209 8.64 -8.30 5.72
C GLY A 209 8.12 -7.11 6.53
N PHE A 210 8.21 -7.19 7.86
CA PHE A 210 7.87 -6.08 8.75
C PHE A 210 8.73 -4.84 8.46
N CYS A 211 10.05 -4.96 8.32
CA CYS A 211 10.94 -3.83 8.03
C CYS A 211 10.62 -3.19 6.68
N ILE A 212 10.43 -3.99 5.63
CA ILE A 212 10.08 -3.52 4.28
C ILE A 212 8.74 -2.79 4.30
N GLY A 213 7.73 -3.38 4.95
CA GLY A 213 6.42 -2.78 5.12
C GLY A 213 6.46 -1.47 5.90
N SER A 214 7.26 -1.41 6.97
CA SER A 214 7.39 -0.22 7.82
C SER A 214 7.98 0.97 7.07
N VAL A 215 9.02 0.77 6.26
CA VAL A 215 9.72 1.90 5.62
C VAL A 215 8.99 2.38 4.38
N GLY A 216 8.79 1.55 3.36
CA GLY A 216 8.19 1.95 2.09
C GLY A 216 6.71 2.31 2.23
N PRO A 217 5.82 1.31 2.40
CA PRO A 217 4.37 1.51 2.49
C PRO A 217 3.91 2.25 3.76
N GLY A 218 4.70 2.21 4.83
CA GLY A 218 4.35 2.87 6.08
C GLY A 218 4.90 4.28 6.15
N LEU A 219 6.19 4.39 6.42
CA LEU A 219 6.90 5.61 6.77
C LEU A 219 6.93 6.60 5.60
N ILE A 220 7.49 6.19 4.45
CA ILE A 220 7.69 7.08 3.30
C ILE A 220 6.35 7.49 2.67
N MET A 221 5.44 6.55 2.40
CA MET A 221 4.15 6.91 1.81
C MET A 221 3.35 7.91 2.66
N SER A 222 3.52 7.89 3.97
CA SER A 222 2.78 8.77 4.88
C SER A 222 3.43 10.11 5.15
N THR A 223 4.73 10.27 4.86
CA THR A 223 5.47 11.49 5.26
C THR A 223 6.10 12.23 4.09
N LEU A 224 6.27 11.60 2.91
CA LEU A 224 6.97 12.20 1.76
C LEU A 224 6.38 13.54 1.34
N GLY A 225 5.05 13.66 1.27
CA GLY A 225 4.38 14.91 0.94
C GLY A 225 4.77 16.05 1.90
N PHE A 226 4.75 15.76 3.21
CA PHE A 226 5.15 16.74 4.21
C PHE A 226 6.63 17.11 4.13
N ILE A 227 7.51 16.14 3.85
CA ILE A 227 8.94 16.41 3.63
C ILE A 227 9.15 17.33 2.43
N LEU A 228 8.44 17.07 1.32
CA LEU A 228 8.49 17.92 0.13
C LEU A 228 7.98 19.34 0.43
N LEU A 229 6.84 19.47 1.10
CA LEU A 229 6.26 20.75 1.46
C LEU A 229 7.21 21.55 2.36
N SER A 230 7.79 20.92 3.37
CA SER A 230 8.69 21.59 4.33
C SER A 230 10.02 22.01 3.72
N ARG A 231 10.53 21.29 2.69
CA ARG A 231 11.80 21.60 2.03
C ARG A 231 11.67 22.59 0.89
N TYR A 232 10.60 22.49 0.10
CA TYR A 232 10.50 23.20 -1.20
C TYR A 232 9.30 24.14 -1.27
N GLY A 233 8.45 24.20 -0.23
CA GLY A 233 7.24 25.04 -0.23
C GLY A 233 6.10 24.41 -1.03
N THR A 234 5.14 25.24 -1.41
CA THR A 234 3.90 24.78 -2.08
C THR A 234 4.07 24.51 -3.56
N GLU A 235 5.08 25.10 -4.20
CA GLU A 235 5.33 25.02 -5.63
C GLU A 235 6.83 24.87 -5.92
N VAL A 236 7.16 24.16 -7.00
CA VAL A 236 8.54 23.99 -7.48
C VAL A 236 8.64 24.31 -8.97
N ASN A 237 9.76 24.90 -9.39
CA ASN A 237 10.02 25.15 -10.80
C ASN A 237 10.80 23.97 -11.39
N LEU A 238 10.17 23.20 -12.29
CA LEU A 238 10.77 22.10 -13.02
C LEU A 238 10.97 22.49 -14.49
N ILE A 239 12.20 22.83 -14.85
CA ILE A 239 12.60 23.15 -16.24
C ILE A 239 11.66 24.20 -16.89
N GLY A 240 11.34 25.25 -16.14
CA GLY A 240 10.51 26.36 -16.64
C GLY A 240 8.99 26.19 -16.41
N PHE A 241 8.55 25.05 -15.87
CA PHE A 241 7.15 24.81 -15.49
C PHE A 241 7.00 24.88 -13.98
N VAL A 242 6.01 25.64 -13.50
CA VAL A 242 5.62 25.66 -12.09
C VAL A 242 4.71 24.47 -11.81
N VAL A 243 5.14 23.60 -10.90
CA VAL A 243 4.41 22.39 -10.52
C VAL A 243 4.09 22.47 -9.04
N GLY A 244 2.83 22.24 -8.67
CA GLY A 244 2.42 22.19 -7.27
C GLY A 244 3.04 21.00 -6.53
N ILE A 245 3.28 21.16 -5.25
CA ILE A 245 3.96 20.15 -4.45
C ILE A 245 3.13 18.88 -4.27
N ALA A 246 1.79 18.99 -4.27
CA ALA A 246 0.91 17.82 -4.21
C ALA A 246 0.97 17.01 -5.50
N THR A 247 1.05 17.67 -6.66
CA THR A 247 1.28 17.01 -7.95
C THR A 247 2.62 16.25 -7.93
N LEU A 248 3.69 16.88 -7.47
CA LEU A 248 5.00 16.23 -7.37
C LEU A 248 4.97 15.02 -6.43
N ASN A 249 4.38 15.16 -5.25
CA ASN A 249 4.19 14.06 -4.31
C ASN A 249 3.38 12.92 -4.93
N GLY A 250 2.29 13.26 -5.60
CA GLY A 250 1.43 12.30 -6.33
C GLY A 250 2.19 11.54 -7.41
N LEU A 251 3.02 12.24 -8.20
CA LEU A 251 3.85 11.63 -9.24
C LEU A 251 4.91 10.69 -8.65
N LEU A 252 5.59 11.08 -7.56
CA LEU A 252 6.61 10.23 -6.92
C LEU A 252 5.99 8.97 -6.29
N LEU A 253 4.89 9.12 -5.54
CA LEU A 253 4.20 7.98 -4.94
C LEU A 253 3.53 7.10 -6.01
N GLY A 254 3.00 7.71 -7.07
CA GLY A 254 2.45 6.98 -8.23
C GLY A 254 3.52 6.21 -8.99
N CYS A 255 4.71 6.80 -9.17
CA CYS A 255 5.88 6.14 -9.76
C CYS A 255 6.21 4.84 -9.01
N ARG A 256 6.14 4.82 -7.68
CA ARG A 256 6.32 3.59 -6.89
C ARG A 256 5.35 2.48 -7.34
N TRP A 257 4.07 2.78 -7.53
CA TRP A 257 3.07 1.80 -7.95
C TRP A 257 3.28 1.32 -9.39
N VAL A 258 3.73 2.22 -10.28
CA VAL A 258 4.11 1.87 -11.65
C VAL A 258 5.32 0.94 -11.64
N LEU A 259 6.34 1.27 -10.87
CA LEU A 259 7.54 0.44 -10.70
C LEU A 259 7.20 -0.92 -10.07
N ASP A 260 6.28 -0.98 -9.11
CA ASP A 260 5.82 -2.23 -8.50
C ASP A 260 5.13 -3.13 -9.56
N THR A 261 4.25 -2.54 -10.36
CA THR A 261 3.49 -3.29 -11.37
C THR A 261 4.35 -3.79 -12.53
N LEU A 262 5.25 -2.94 -13.04
CA LEU A 262 6.07 -3.23 -14.21
C LEU A 262 7.47 -3.76 -13.86
N GLY A 263 8.04 -3.30 -12.77
CA GLY A 263 9.41 -3.60 -12.35
C GLY A 263 9.56 -4.88 -11.53
N ALA A 264 8.52 -5.31 -10.79
CA ALA A 264 8.62 -6.49 -9.94
C ALA A 264 9.09 -7.77 -10.67
N PRO A 265 8.62 -8.09 -11.90
CA PRO A 265 9.12 -9.24 -12.64
C PRO A 265 10.62 -9.15 -12.98
N PHE A 266 11.09 -7.96 -13.34
CA PHE A 266 12.51 -7.72 -13.63
C PHE A 266 13.38 -7.83 -12.40
N CYS A 267 12.95 -7.21 -11.28
CA CYS A 267 13.64 -7.30 -10.00
C CYS A 267 13.71 -8.75 -9.51
N GLY A 268 12.62 -9.50 -9.61
CA GLY A 268 12.58 -10.92 -9.28
C GLY A 268 13.56 -11.72 -10.11
N ALA A 269 13.57 -11.54 -11.44
CA ALA A 269 14.48 -12.25 -12.35
C ALA A 269 15.97 -11.93 -12.07
N VAL A 270 16.30 -10.70 -11.70
CA VAL A 270 17.67 -10.33 -11.30
C VAL A 270 18.05 -11.04 -10.00
N ILE A 271 17.18 -11.04 -8.98
CA ILE A 271 17.47 -11.68 -7.70
C ILE A 271 17.56 -13.20 -7.85
N ASP A 272 16.73 -13.81 -8.69
CA ASP A 272 16.82 -15.26 -8.98
C ASP A 272 18.19 -15.66 -9.60
N ARG A 273 18.83 -14.74 -10.37
CA ARG A 273 20.15 -14.99 -10.94
C ARG A 273 21.31 -14.82 -9.97
N ILE A 274 21.23 -13.83 -9.08
CA ILE A 274 22.33 -13.51 -8.14
C ILE A 274 22.18 -14.20 -6.79
N GLY A 275 21.04 -14.88 -6.56
CA GLY A 275 20.69 -15.50 -5.30
C GLY A 275 20.00 -14.54 -4.32
N ILE A 276 19.04 -15.06 -3.56
CA ILE A 276 18.23 -14.27 -2.63
C ILE A 276 19.08 -13.62 -1.52
N HIS A 277 20.11 -14.34 -1.03
CA HIS A 277 20.99 -13.84 0.03
C HIS A 277 21.72 -12.57 -0.42
N LEU A 278 22.45 -12.67 -1.53
CA LEU A 278 23.27 -11.55 -2.05
C LEU A 278 22.36 -10.41 -2.54
N GLY A 279 21.28 -10.73 -3.26
CA GLY A 279 20.33 -9.75 -3.76
C GLY A 279 19.64 -8.95 -2.65
N ALA A 280 19.20 -9.62 -1.58
CA ALA A 280 18.62 -8.95 -0.44
C ALA A 280 19.63 -8.05 0.29
N GLN A 281 20.88 -8.52 0.48
CA GLN A 281 21.93 -7.71 1.13
C GLN A 281 22.21 -6.44 0.32
N ILE A 282 22.40 -6.55 -1.01
CA ILE A 282 22.62 -5.40 -1.89
C ILE A 282 21.48 -4.40 -1.78
N CYS A 283 20.22 -4.86 -1.88
CA CYS A 283 19.06 -3.98 -1.81
C CYS A 283 18.89 -3.30 -0.44
N PHE A 284 19.17 -4.00 0.66
CA PHE A 284 19.14 -3.38 1.99
C PHE A 284 20.26 -2.35 2.15
N ILE A 285 21.50 -2.65 1.71
CA ILE A 285 22.64 -1.73 1.78
C ILE A 285 22.39 -0.49 0.94
N VAL A 286 21.99 -0.67 -0.32
CA VAL A 286 21.69 0.46 -1.22
C VAL A 286 20.55 1.30 -0.66
N GLY A 287 19.45 0.68 -0.22
CA GLY A 287 18.33 1.38 0.38
C GLY A 287 18.71 2.16 1.65
N LEU A 288 19.55 1.59 2.51
CA LEU A 288 20.09 2.24 3.71
C LEU A 288 20.93 3.46 3.32
N ILE A 289 21.89 3.30 2.40
CA ILE A 289 22.78 4.40 1.96
C ILE A 289 21.93 5.51 1.34
N VAL A 290 20.97 5.17 0.49
CA VAL A 290 20.07 6.13 -0.15
C VAL A 290 19.28 6.91 0.91
N MET A 291 18.73 6.25 1.94
CA MET A 291 18.04 6.92 3.03
C MET A 291 18.94 7.92 3.75
N LEU A 292 20.18 7.55 4.05
CA LEU A 292 21.14 8.47 4.68
C LEU A 292 21.49 9.66 3.77
N LEU A 293 21.66 9.42 2.46
CA LEU A 293 21.91 10.49 1.48
C LEU A 293 20.70 11.42 1.36
N LEU A 294 19.46 10.89 1.38
CA LEU A 294 18.23 11.68 1.35
C LEU A 294 18.07 12.57 2.59
N ASN A 295 18.57 12.14 3.74
CA ASN A 295 18.58 12.98 4.94
C ASN A 295 19.49 14.21 4.77
N LEU A 296 20.57 14.08 4.03
CA LEU A 296 21.57 15.13 3.80
C LEU A 296 21.30 15.98 2.54
N SER A 297 20.53 15.43 1.58
CA SER A 297 20.30 16.10 0.29
C SER A 297 19.26 17.20 0.42
N GLU A 298 19.62 18.41 -0.01
CA GLU A 298 18.69 19.56 -0.15
C GLU A 298 18.15 19.70 -1.58
N SER A 299 18.76 19.00 -2.52
CA SER A 299 18.41 19.08 -3.95
C SER A 299 17.16 18.27 -4.26
N LEU A 300 16.20 18.87 -4.96
CA LEU A 300 14.99 18.20 -5.45
C LEU A 300 15.32 17.03 -6.38
N ALA A 301 16.28 17.21 -7.28
CA ALA A 301 16.73 16.15 -8.18
C ALA A 301 17.36 14.99 -7.42
N GLY A 302 18.18 15.29 -6.39
CA GLY A 302 18.76 14.27 -5.50
C GLY A 302 17.70 13.51 -4.73
N LEU A 303 16.68 14.20 -4.20
CA LEU A 303 15.56 13.57 -3.51
C LEU A 303 14.76 12.66 -4.46
N THR A 304 14.41 13.16 -5.64
CA THR A 304 13.64 12.41 -6.64
C THR A 304 14.37 11.14 -7.08
N LEU A 305 15.64 11.27 -7.45
CA LEU A 305 16.46 10.12 -7.87
C LEU A 305 16.66 9.12 -6.75
N GLY A 306 16.97 9.59 -5.54
CA GLY A 306 17.12 8.73 -4.36
C GLY A 306 15.83 7.98 -4.05
N MET A 307 14.67 8.64 -4.11
CA MET A 307 13.38 7.98 -3.90
C MET A 307 13.09 6.89 -4.93
N ILE A 308 13.42 7.12 -6.22
CA ILE A 308 13.25 6.11 -7.27
C ILE A 308 14.14 4.88 -6.98
N ILE A 309 15.41 5.10 -6.65
CA ILE A 309 16.34 4.01 -6.29
C ILE A 309 15.83 3.25 -5.07
N PHE A 310 15.39 3.97 -4.04
CA PHE A 310 14.80 3.35 -2.84
C PHE A 310 13.58 2.49 -3.17
N PHE A 311 12.66 2.97 -4.02
CA PHE A 311 11.49 2.21 -4.43
C PHE A 311 11.87 0.94 -5.19
N ILE A 312 12.85 0.99 -6.10
CA ILE A 312 13.36 -0.19 -6.81
C ILE A 312 13.90 -1.22 -5.81
N CYS A 313 14.73 -0.79 -4.84
CA CYS A 313 15.25 -1.69 -3.80
C CYS A 313 14.12 -2.31 -2.97
N GLY A 314 13.13 -1.52 -2.56
CA GLY A 314 11.98 -2.00 -1.80
C GLY A 314 11.13 -3.04 -2.55
N ILE A 315 10.89 -2.81 -3.85
CA ILE A 315 10.17 -3.73 -4.73
C ILE A 315 10.96 -5.03 -4.92
N ALA A 316 12.26 -4.92 -5.13
CA ALA A 316 13.15 -6.07 -5.28
C ALA A 316 13.14 -6.95 -4.01
N LEU A 317 13.27 -6.33 -2.83
CA LEU A 317 13.17 -7.03 -1.54
C LEU A 317 11.80 -7.70 -1.34
N TYR A 318 10.71 -6.96 -1.60
CA TYR A 318 9.37 -7.50 -1.46
C TYR A 318 9.14 -8.70 -2.38
N SER A 319 9.55 -8.59 -3.64
CA SER A 319 9.43 -9.67 -4.64
C SER A 319 10.21 -10.91 -4.22
N ALA A 320 11.48 -10.73 -3.79
CA ALA A 320 12.35 -11.82 -3.36
C ALA A 320 11.78 -12.59 -2.16
N PHE A 321 11.41 -11.87 -1.11
CA PHE A 321 10.90 -12.50 0.10
C PHE A 321 9.48 -13.04 -0.06
N SER A 322 8.64 -12.43 -0.92
CA SER A 322 7.34 -12.99 -1.30
C SER A 322 7.48 -14.32 -2.04
N ALA A 323 8.43 -14.41 -2.97
CA ALA A 323 8.73 -15.65 -3.68
C ALA A 323 9.23 -16.74 -2.72
N GLU A 324 10.14 -16.39 -1.80
CA GLU A 324 10.64 -17.31 -0.79
C GLU A 324 9.54 -17.77 0.16
N ALA A 325 8.69 -16.85 0.62
CA ALA A 325 7.53 -17.18 1.46
C ALA A 325 6.57 -18.15 0.74
N SER A 326 6.35 -17.93 -0.57
CA SER A 326 5.50 -18.79 -1.40
C SER A 326 6.08 -20.18 -1.58
N ARG A 327 7.41 -20.31 -1.73
CA ARG A 327 8.11 -21.61 -1.79
C ARG A 327 7.95 -22.43 -0.50
N LEU A 328 7.87 -21.74 0.65
CA LEU A 328 7.65 -22.37 1.96
C LEU A 328 6.18 -22.72 2.23
N GLY A 329 5.25 -22.27 1.38
CA GLY A 329 3.84 -22.62 1.41
C GLY A 329 2.90 -21.43 1.61
N ALA A 330 1.62 -21.63 1.27
CA ALA A 330 0.60 -20.59 1.27
C ALA A 330 0.41 -19.93 2.65
N GLN A 331 0.51 -20.69 3.74
CA GLN A 331 0.38 -20.16 5.09
C GLN A 331 1.56 -19.24 5.48
N VAL A 332 2.78 -19.59 5.07
CA VAL A 332 3.98 -18.76 5.30
C VAL A 332 3.86 -17.46 4.52
N PHE A 333 3.42 -17.53 3.26
CA PHE A 333 3.15 -16.35 2.46
C PHE A 333 2.09 -15.43 3.09
N ALA A 334 0.98 -16.00 3.58
CA ALA A 334 -0.05 -15.21 4.25
C ALA A 334 0.48 -14.51 5.51
N ARG A 335 1.29 -15.19 6.31
CA ARG A 335 1.93 -14.59 7.50
C ARG A 335 2.98 -13.55 7.13
N TYR A 336 3.75 -13.75 6.05
CA TYR A 336 4.67 -12.76 5.51
C TYR A 336 3.92 -11.49 5.06
N ALA A 337 2.84 -11.63 4.30
CA ALA A 337 2.00 -10.52 3.90
C ALA A 337 1.41 -9.77 5.11
N SER A 338 0.97 -10.50 6.15
CA SER A 338 0.50 -9.90 7.41
C SER A 338 1.62 -9.15 8.15
N ALA A 339 2.85 -9.65 8.13
CA ALA A 339 4.00 -8.97 8.70
C ALA A 339 4.33 -7.67 7.95
N CYS A 340 4.25 -7.67 6.63
CA CYS A 340 4.38 -6.45 5.81
C CYS A 340 3.25 -5.44 6.12
N ASP A 341 2.00 -5.89 6.22
CA ASP A 341 0.85 -5.04 6.57
C ASP A 341 1.00 -4.46 7.99
N LEU A 342 1.51 -5.26 8.95
CA LEU A 342 1.81 -4.81 10.30
C LEU A 342 2.89 -3.73 10.30
N GLY A 343 3.99 -3.94 9.58
CA GLY A 343 5.03 -2.93 9.39
C GLY A 343 4.46 -1.64 8.80
N ALA A 344 3.66 -1.75 7.77
CA ALA A 344 3.01 -0.62 7.11
C ALA A 344 2.00 0.10 8.02
N ALA A 345 1.44 -0.57 9.03
CA ALA A 345 0.59 0.05 10.04
C ALA A 345 1.40 0.82 11.09
N PHE A 346 2.58 0.33 11.49
CA PHE A 346 3.47 1.02 12.43
C PHE A 346 4.18 2.22 11.81
N GLY A 347 4.56 2.15 10.53
CA GLY A 347 5.36 3.16 9.85
C GLY A 347 4.84 4.60 10.00
N PRO A 348 3.56 4.89 9.71
CA PRO A 348 3.03 6.23 9.84
C PRO A 348 3.08 6.76 11.28
N VAL A 349 2.72 5.93 12.27
CA VAL A 349 2.76 6.33 13.70
C VAL A 349 4.19 6.66 14.13
N ILE A 350 5.15 5.82 13.75
CA ILE A 350 6.58 6.04 14.06
C ILE A 350 7.09 7.31 13.37
N GLY A 351 6.79 7.50 12.09
CA GLY A 351 7.28 8.64 11.32
C GLY A 351 6.75 9.98 11.83
N TRP A 352 5.44 10.08 12.03
CA TRP A 352 4.80 11.29 12.51
C TRP A 352 5.05 11.54 13.99
N GLY A 353 5.10 10.49 14.82
CA GLY A 353 5.48 10.60 16.24
C GLY A 353 6.92 11.06 16.42
N ALA A 354 7.83 10.55 15.60
CA ALA A 354 9.21 11.00 15.62
C ALA A 354 9.35 12.46 15.18
N TYR A 355 8.60 12.89 14.17
CA TYR A 355 8.55 14.30 13.78
C TYR A 355 8.05 15.19 14.92
N GLU A 356 7.00 14.80 15.63
CA GLU A 356 6.46 15.53 16.76
C GLU A 356 7.48 15.69 17.90
N LEU A 357 8.31 14.66 18.12
CA LEU A 357 9.33 14.67 19.18
C LEU A 357 10.62 15.42 18.80
N VAL A 358 11.06 15.27 17.54
CA VAL A 358 12.37 15.79 17.10
C VAL A 358 12.25 17.13 16.38
N GLY A 359 11.09 17.45 15.81
CA GLY A 359 10.83 18.70 15.10
C GLY A 359 11.39 18.77 13.67
N THR A 360 12.10 17.73 13.20
CA THR A 360 12.68 17.71 11.85
C THR A 360 12.06 16.62 10.97
N PRO A 361 11.41 16.97 9.85
CA PRO A 361 10.80 15.99 8.96
C PRO A 361 11.80 14.97 8.40
N ASN A 362 13.05 15.39 8.21
CA ASN A 362 14.12 14.57 7.65
C ASN A 362 14.51 13.37 8.53
N PHE A 363 14.22 13.43 9.82
CA PHE A 363 14.50 12.33 10.76
C PHE A 363 13.85 10.99 10.34
N VAL A 364 12.79 11.06 9.56
CA VAL A 364 12.14 9.91 8.92
C VAL A 364 13.12 9.07 8.10
N PHE A 365 14.07 9.69 7.40
CA PHE A 365 15.08 8.97 6.62
C PHE A 365 16.08 8.22 7.50
N ILE A 366 16.43 8.79 8.66
CA ILE A 366 17.30 8.11 9.64
C ILE A 366 16.60 6.89 10.22
N LEU A 367 15.31 7.01 10.56
CA LEU A 367 14.48 5.88 11.02
C LEU A 367 14.38 4.79 9.96
N GLY A 368 14.16 5.18 8.71
CA GLY A 368 14.12 4.26 7.56
C GLY A 368 15.44 3.51 7.39
N ALA A 369 16.57 4.22 7.47
CA ALA A 369 17.91 3.62 7.43
C ALA A 369 18.12 2.63 8.56
N GLY A 370 17.72 2.98 9.80
CA GLY A 370 17.80 2.09 10.95
C GLY A 370 17.00 0.79 10.77
N LEU A 371 15.77 0.89 10.29
CA LEU A 371 14.92 -0.28 9.99
C LEU A 371 15.51 -1.15 8.88
N TYR A 372 16.12 -0.54 7.86
CA TYR A 372 16.81 -1.30 6.79
C TYR A 372 18.07 -1.97 7.31
N ALA A 373 18.83 -1.34 8.21
CA ALA A 373 19.98 -1.96 8.87
C ALA A 373 19.56 -3.20 9.67
N ILE A 374 18.48 -3.09 10.45
CA ILE A 374 17.96 -4.20 11.24
C ILE A 374 17.44 -5.34 10.32
N GLY A 375 16.72 -5.01 9.26
CA GLY A 375 16.29 -5.97 8.23
C GLY A 375 17.46 -6.69 7.57
N MET A 376 18.52 -5.94 7.23
CA MET A 376 19.77 -6.48 6.67
C MET A 376 20.41 -7.52 7.60
N PHE A 377 20.60 -7.19 8.87
CA PHE A 377 21.17 -8.12 9.86
C PHE A 377 20.31 -9.38 10.01
N SER A 378 18.98 -9.24 10.04
CA SER A 378 18.07 -10.37 10.11
C SER A 378 18.18 -11.28 8.89
N ALA A 379 18.22 -10.70 7.68
CA ALA A 379 18.41 -11.44 6.44
C ALA A 379 19.78 -12.15 6.42
N PHE A 380 20.85 -11.44 6.80
CA PHE A 380 22.21 -12.01 6.83
C PHE A 380 22.31 -13.23 7.74
N SER A 381 21.76 -13.14 8.95
CA SER A 381 21.85 -14.22 9.94
C SER A 381 21.09 -15.50 9.55
N ALA A 382 20.03 -15.37 8.75
CA ALA A 382 19.11 -16.46 8.44
C ALA A 382 19.38 -17.13 7.09
N PHE A 383 19.87 -16.38 6.10
CA PHE A 383 20.02 -16.88 4.73
C PHE A 383 21.45 -17.29 4.37
N ARG A 384 22.44 -17.00 5.24
CA ARG A 384 23.86 -17.39 5.05
C ARG A 384 24.14 -18.89 5.19
N GLN A 385 23.30 -19.65 5.91
CA GLN A 385 23.58 -21.04 6.30
C GLN A 385 23.21 -22.10 5.24
N HIS A 386 22.82 -21.71 4.01
CA HIS A 386 22.31 -22.63 3.01
C HIS A 386 22.94 -22.48 1.60
N GLU A 387 24.08 -21.80 1.50
CA GLU A 387 25.05 -21.89 0.39
C GLU A 387 26.21 -22.80 0.82
#